data_97cc37e5a27c6177c7732051709b9a57
#
_entry.id   97cc37e5a27c6177c7732051709b9a57
#
_cell.length_a   1.000
_cell.length_b   1.000
_cell.length_c   1.000
_cell.angle_alpha   90.00
_cell.angle_beta   90.00
_cell.angle_gamma   90.00
#
_symmetry.space_group_name_H-M   'P 1'
#
loop_
_entity.id
_entity.type
_entity.pdbx_description
1 polymer ?
#
loop_
_entity_poly.entity_id
_entity_poly.type
_entity_poly.pdbx_seq_one_letter_code
_entity_poly.pdbx_strand_id
1 'polypeptide(L)'
;MKNLFWTLFVWICLLNGAGTLSAQYIVRGGEGTPLEIEQSGADKAERLKVYVVQGSRGLSISYTSTSEKKHQWYRYKTKRLEAEPVASTQVGQTSTVNDVEPEYGYFVEEGAVSNYVWLVDYSRYSINLSQISLSDISDPCGGLVLKGEGSIPPIYYYWPNSGTRRTLKRQFEVHYQTMSYDADKRTFETVNETTTIEGNLFEQSIPAPLCDTEICVKGDAFARHFGKEKTWCMDNYRATAIEAHIDTLVVEQSAENMNSSKAGICAPAVVEFTAIANQPTAALFQWVIYPVGEEENVLLSFSGETMSYTFNQAGSFVAKLTVSDQQTTCVVEDEVQIDISESYLKIPNAFSPGTTPGVNDEFKVAYKSLVRFKGTIFNRWGLKLFEWSDPAQGWDGKQGGKYVVPGVYFYVIEAEGSDGIKYKEKGDINILRPKTVTEQQGVNSGNGI
;
A
#
# COMPACT_ATOMS: atom_id res chain seq x y z
N MET A 1 -3.94 -2.45 13.95
CA MET A 1 -2.94 -2.51 15.05
C MET A 1 -1.81 -1.55 14.73
N LYS A 2 -1.70 -0.53 15.59
CA LYS A 2 -0.56 0.36 15.84
C LYS A 2 0.10 1.08 14.66
N ASN A 3 -0.36 2.29 14.43
CA ASN A 3 0.34 3.38 13.75
C ASN A 3 1.68 3.63 14.45
N LEU A 4 2.77 3.53 13.70
CA LEU A 4 4.09 3.92 14.16
C LEU A 4 4.39 5.33 13.64
N PHE A 5 4.05 6.35 14.43
CA PHE A 5 4.55 7.71 14.28
C PHE A 5 6.07 7.70 14.45
N TRP A 6 6.80 7.99 13.38
CA TRP A 6 8.22 8.29 13.46
C TRP A 6 8.39 9.79 13.76
N THR A 7 8.40 10.12 15.05
CA THR A 7 8.94 11.39 15.54
C THR A 7 10.46 11.28 15.55
N LEU A 8 11.11 12.05 14.67
CA LEU A 8 12.56 12.21 14.68
C LEU A 8 12.95 12.99 15.95
N PHE A 9 13.38 12.28 16.99
CA PHE A 9 14.00 12.84 18.16
C PHE A 9 15.46 13.19 17.83
N VAL A 10 15.73 14.48 17.74
CA VAL A 10 17.12 14.98 17.77
C VAL A 10 17.71 14.66 19.13
N TRP A 11 18.50 13.62 19.20
CA TRP A 11 19.28 13.29 20.38
C TRP A 11 20.52 14.17 20.43
N ILE A 12 20.49 15.22 21.25
CA ILE A 12 21.69 15.91 21.71
C ILE A 12 22.35 14.98 22.74
N CYS A 13 23.28 14.16 22.29
CA CYS A 13 24.17 13.42 23.17
C CYS A 13 25.26 14.37 23.69
N LEU A 14 25.07 14.90 24.87
CA LEU A 14 26.16 15.37 25.72
C LEU A 14 26.88 14.13 26.26
N LEU A 15 27.82 13.57 25.49
CA LEU A 15 28.77 12.59 25.99
C LEU A 15 30.06 13.31 26.38
N ASN A 16 30.21 13.56 27.68
CA ASN A 16 31.51 13.72 28.30
C ASN A 16 32.22 12.35 28.26
N GLY A 17 32.86 12.03 27.15
CA GLY A 17 33.83 10.96 27.03
C GLY A 17 35.15 11.57 26.62
N ALA A 18 36.25 11.20 27.24
CA ALA A 18 37.62 11.51 26.81
C ALA A 18 37.82 10.89 25.41
N GLY A 19 37.25 11.53 24.37
CA GLY A 19 37.43 11.19 22.98
C GLY A 19 38.80 11.61 22.57
N THR A 20 39.52 10.74 21.90
CA THR A 20 40.77 11.07 21.15
C THR A 20 40.50 12.34 20.36
N LEU A 21 41.22 13.41 20.67
CA LEU A 21 41.23 14.67 19.91
C LEU A 21 41.60 14.34 18.44
N SER A 22 40.58 14.21 17.61
CA SER A 22 40.74 14.14 16.16
C SER A 22 40.89 15.57 15.66
N ALA A 23 41.81 15.80 14.75
CA ALA A 23 42.02 17.09 14.10
C ALA A 23 40.69 17.57 13.48
N GLN A 24 40.19 18.73 13.92
CA GLN A 24 38.86 19.20 13.56
C GLN A 24 38.88 20.65 13.08
N TYR A 25 38.18 20.89 11.96
CA TYR A 25 37.84 22.23 11.49
C TYR A 25 36.55 22.76 12.13
N ILE A 26 36.56 24.05 12.47
CA ILE A 26 35.37 24.77 12.94
C ILE A 26 35.27 26.07 12.14
N VAL A 27 34.15 26.27 11.49
CA VAL A 27 33.80 27.50 10.74
C VAL A 27 32.90 28.37 11.59
N ARG A 28 33.15 29.67 11.65
CA ARG A 28 32.36 30.67 12.37
C ARG A 28 32.20 31.92 11.52
N GLY A 29 31.14 32.70 11.84
CA GLY A 29 30.83 33.96 11.15
C GLY A 29 29.73 33.80 10.09
N GLY A 30 29.46 34.89 9.36
CA GLY A 30 28.28 35.02 8.54
C GLY A 30 27.03 35.34 9.37
N GLU A 31 25.84 35.30 8.76
CA GLU A 31 24.55 35.41 9.45
C GLU A 31 24.07 34.00 9.83
N GLY A 32 23.79 33.79 11.11
CA GLY A 32 23.36 32.48 11.63
C GLY A 32 24.53 31.52 11.86
N THR A 33 24.23 30.23 11.96
CA THR A 33 25.22 29.17 12.19
C THR A 33 25.66 28.57 10.86
N PRO A 34 26.99 28.48 10.57
CA PRO A 34 27.50 27.75 9.41
C PRO A 34 26.96 26.31 9.37
N LEU A 35 26.47 25.89 8.21
CA LEU A 35 25.94 24.55 8.00
C LEU A 35 27.03 23.63 7.42
N GLU A 36 27.43 22.61 8.17
CA GLU A 36 28.29 21.53 7.66
C GLU A 36 27.43 20.56 6.85
N ILE A 37 27.82 20.29 5.61
CA ILE A 37 27.15 19.33 4.75
C ILE A 37 27.65 17.93 5.07
N GLU A 38 26.73 17.00 5.25
CA GLU A 38 27.07 15.60 5.48
C GLU A 38 27.87 15.03 4.31
N GLN A 39 28.99 14.39 4.63
CA GLN A 39 29.93 13.88 3.63
C GLN A 39 29.37 12.61 2.97
N SER A 40 29.23 12.64 1.65
CA SER A 40 29.06 11.43 0.84
C SER A 40 30.36 10.61 0.74
N GLY A 41 30.26 9.37 0.28
CA GLY A 41 31.43 8.48 0.13
C GLY A 41 32.59 9.08 -0.66
N ALA A 42 32.30 9.87 -1.70
CA ALA A 42 33.32 10.52 -2.55
C ALA A 42 34.00 11.70 -1.84
N ASP A 43 33.28 12.57 -1.18
CA ASP A 43 33.84 13.69 -0.41
C ASP A 43 34.64 13.19 0.80
N LYS A 44 34.15 12.10 1.42
CA LYS A 44 34.87 11.42 2.50
C LYS A 44 36.21 10.83 2.03
N ALA A 45 36.28 10.29 0.82
CA ALA A 45 37.49 9.78 0.22
C ALA A 45 38.49 10.92 -0.06
N GLU A 46 38.03 12.10 -0.49
CA GLU A 46 38.82 13.31 -0.67
C GLU A 46 39.14 14.04 0.64
N ARG A 47 38.55 13.64 1.78
CA ARG A 47 38.67 14.29 3.09
C ARG A 47 38.24 15.75 3.09
N LEU A 48 37.24 16.06 2.31
CA LEU A 48 36.69 17.39 2.11
C LEU A 48 35.43 17.57 2.93
N LYS A 49 35.37 18.58 3.78
CA LYS A 49 34.15 19.09 4.41
C LYS A 49 33.68 20.31 3.64
N VAL A 50 32.40 20.40 3.38
CA VAL A 50 31.76 21.56 2.75
C VAL A 50 30.92 22.28 3.79
N TYR A 51 31.14 23.56 3.96
CA TYR A 51 30.34 24.43 4.80
C TYR A 51 29.59 25.45 3.96
N VAL A 52 28.31 25.61 4.24
CA VAL A 52 27.49 26.67 3.68
C VAL A 52 27.33 27.76 4.75
N VAL A 53 27.57 29.01 4.38
CA VAL A 53 27.47 30.19 5.23
C VAL A 53 26.54 31.20 4.57
N GLN A 54 25.95 32.10 5.36
CA GLN A 54 25.12 33.20 4.88
C GLN A 54 25.88 34.50 5.00
N GLY A 55 26.45 35.01 3.90
CA GLY A 55 27.31 36.19 3.88
C GLY A 55 28.73 35.93 4.40
N SER A 56 29.61 36.88 4.17
CA SER A 56 31.05 36.73 4.43
C SER A 56 31.55 37.50 5.65
N ARG A 57 30.69 38.18 6.39
CA ARG A 57 31.08 39.06 7.51
C ARG A 57 31.67 38.26 8.67
N GLY A 58 32.93 38.53 9.03
CA GLY A 58 33.59 37.95 10.19
C GLY A 58 33.80 36.44 10.08
N LEU A 59 33.91 35.91 8.86
CA LEU A 59 34.18 34.49 8.64
C LEU A 59 35.56 34.11 9.14
N SER A 60 35.64 33.00 9.85
CA SER A 60 36.91 32.43 10.31
C SER A 60 36.87 30.90 10.25
N ILE A 61 38.02 30.29 10.03
CA ILE A 61 38.23 28.85 10.11
C ILE A 61 39.27 28.59 11.17
N SER A 62 38.94 27.78 12.15
CA SER A 62 39.88 27.29 13.15
C SER A 62 40.17 25.80 12.89
N TYR A 63 41.43 25.41 13.10
CA TYR A 63 41.87 24.02 13.05
C TYR A 63 42.57 23.69 14.35
N THR A 64 42.14 22.65 15.02
CA THR A 64 42.76 22.11 16.23
C THR A 64 43.44 20.79 15.91
N SER A 65 44.74 20.74 16.15
CA SER A 65 45.57 19.56 15.95
C SER A 65 45.74 18.77 17.26
N THR A 66 46.28 17.57 17.14
CA THR A 66 46.77 16.78 18.28
C THR A 66 48.22 17.11 18.62
N SER A 67 48.89 17.96 17.83
CA SER A 67 50.28 18.37 18.01
C SER A 67 50.40 19.89 18.11
N GLU A 68 51.51 20.37 18.74
CA GLU A 68 51.81 21.80 18.85
C GLU A 68 52.74 22.30 17.71
N LYS A 69 52.87 21.54 16.64
CA LYS A 69 53.68 21.97 15.48
C LYS A 69 53.08 23.23 14.88
N LYS A 70 53.95 24.04 14.24
CA LYS A 70 53.51 25.24 13.53
C LYS A 70 52.60 24.83 12.37
N HIS A 71 51.41 25.39 12.32
CA HIS A 71 50.45 25.18 11.26
C HIS A 71 50.72 26.14 10.11
N GLN A 72 50.85 25.59 8.89
CA GLN A 72 50.91 26.40 7.68
C GLN A 72 49.58 26.24 6.94
N TRP A 73 48.86 27.36 6.79
CA TRP A 73 47.59 27.38 6.09
C TRP A 73 47.71 27.71 4.62
N TYR A 74 46.85 27.11 3.82
CA TYR A 74 46.74 27.35 2.38
C TYR A 74 45.27 27.50 2.00
N ARG A 75 45.03 28.22 0.87
CA ARG A 75 43.75 28.25 0.18
C ARG A 75 43.94 27.86 -1.27
N TYR A 76 42.91 27.26 -1.87
CA TYR A 76 42.87 26.88 -3.29
C TYR A 76 41.51 27.23 -3.90
N LYS A 77 41.49 27.54 -5.22
CA LYS A 77 40.26 27.87 -5.95
C LYS A 77 39.69 26.68 -6.70
N THR A 78 40.54 25.85 -7.28
CA THR A 78 40.14 24.66 -8.02
C THR A 78 40.79 23.41 -7.49
N LYS A 79 42.11 23.40 -7.34
CA LYS A 79 42.86 22.23 -6.87
C LYS A 79 44.02 22.61 -5.94
N ARG A 80 44.39 21.70 -5.07
CA ARG A 80 45.46 21.83 -4.07
C ARG A 80 46.80 22.27 -4.67
N LEU A 81 47.14 21.80 -5.87
CA LEU A 81 48.42 22.12 -6.49
C LEU A 81 48.60 23.63 -6.83
N GLU A 82 47.51 24.38 -6.87
CA GLU A 82 47.46 25.81 -7.13
C GLU A 82 47.20 26.62 -5.85
N ALA A 83 47.45 26.00 -4.69
CA ALA A 83 47.15 26.64 -3.41
C ALA A 83 48.15 27.75 -3.05
N GLU A 84 47.64 28.79 -2.45
CA GLU A 84 48.38 29.96 -1.96
C GLU A 84 48.44 29.93 -0.42
N PRO A 85 49.59 30.34 0.18
CA PRO A 85 49.68 30.43 1.63
C PRO A 85 48.78 31.53 2.19
N VAL A 86 48.19 31.28 3.37
CA VAL A 86 47.28 32.22 4.07
C VAL A 86 47.84 32.48 5.46
N ALA A 87 47.79 33.77 5.89
CA ALA A 87 48.19 34.14 7.22
C ALA A 87 47.23 33.58 8.26
N SER A 88 47.74 33.08 9.37
CA SER A 88 46.98 32.56 10.49
C SER A 88 47.56 32.95 11.84
N THR A 89 46.75 32.95 12.86
CA THR A 89 47.18 33.07 14.26
C THR A 89 47.10 31.69 14.91
N GLN A 90 48.15 31.33 15.70
CA GLN A 90 48.14 30.05 16.40
C GLN A 90 48.33 30.26 17.90
N VAL A 91 47.48 29.59 18.68
CA VAL A 91 47.55 29.53 20.15
C VAL A 91 47.50 28.06 20.56
N GLY A 92 48.65 27.55 21.05
CA GLY A 92 48.78 26.13 21.37
C GLY A 92 48.54 25.25 20.14
N GLN A 93 47.64 24.28 20.29
CA GLN A 93 47.25 23.32 19.25
C GLN A 93 46.22 23.87 18.26
N THR A 94 45.71 25.09 18.44
CA THR A 94 44.70 25.69 17.59
C THR A 94 45.24 26.86 16.80
N SER A 95 45.03 26.79 15.47
CA SER A 95 45.31 27.93 14.58
C SER A 95 44.04 28.42 13.91
N THR A 96 43.95 29.73 13.63
CA THR A 96 42.79 30.38 13.07
C THR A 96 43.17 31.30 11.92
N VAL A 97 42.47 31.19 10.82
CA VAL A 97 42.46 32.17 9.73
C VAL A 97 41.21 33.02 9.89
N ASN A 98 41.39 34.32 10.00
CA ASN A 98 40.32 35.30 10.07
C ASN A 98 40.05 35.89 8.67
N ASP A 99 38.87 36.48 8.49
CA ASP A 99 38.43 37.14 7.27
C ASP A 99 38.58 36.25 6.02
N VAL A 100 38.23 34.97 6.17
CA VAL A 100 38.31 34.00 5.07
C VAL A 100 37.30 34.35 3.96
N GLU A 101 37.75 34.16 2.71
CA GLU A 101 36.93 34.38 1.55
C GLU A 101 36.10 33.09 1.24
N PRO A 102 34.80 33.17 1.05
CA PRO A 102 34.02 32.04 0.53
C PRO A 102 34.33 31.75 -0.95
N GLU A 103 33.90 30.62 -1.46
CA GLU A 103 34.22 30.07 -2.79
C GLU A 103 35.68 29.67 -2.96
N TYR A 104 36.33 29.32 -1.83
CA TYR A 104 37.64 28.73 -1.75
C TYR A 104 37.64 27.49 -0.85
N GLY A 105 38.57 26.60 -1.13
CA GLY A 105 38.95 25.53 -0.24
C GLY A 105 40.13 25.94 0.63
N TYR A 106 40.17 25.52 1.89
CA TYR A 106 41.24 25.77 2.86
C TYR A 106 41.77 24.47 3.43
N PHE A 107 43.02 24.43 3.76
CA PHE A 107 43.62 23.30 4.46
C PHE A 107 44.89 23.73 5.26
N VAL A 108 45.17 22.91 6.26
CA VAL A 108 46.42 23.00 7.02
C VAL A 108 47.34 21.86 6.57
N GLU A 109 48.59 22.20 6.32
CA GLU A 109 49.64 21.20 6.05
C GLU A 109 50.26 20.74 7.38
N GLU A 110 49.95 19.50 7.77
CA GLU A 110 50.47 18.84 8.95
C GLU A 110 50.86 17.39 8.59
N GLY A 111 52.10 17.22 8.15
CA GLY A 111 52.60 15.92 7.67
C GLY A 111 52.07 15.55 6.27
N ALA A 112 51.94 14.24 5.98
CA ALA A 112 51.65 13.75 4.63
C ALA A 112 50.17 13.79 4.24
N VAL A 113 49.26 14.02 5.18
CA VAL A 113 47.79 13.94 4.97
C VAL A 113 47.16 15.25 5.37
N SER A 114 46.41 15.85 4.43
CA SER A 114 45.65 17.07 4.68
C SER A 114 44.14 16.75 4.67
N ASN A 115 43.40 17.40 5.57
CA ASN A 115 41.97 17.50 5.52
C ASN A 115 41.61 18.87 4.95
N TYR A 116 40.48 18.94 4.23
CA TYR A 116 40.09 20.13 3.47
C TYR A 116 38.72 20.63 3.93
N VAL A 117 38.55 21.96 3.83
CA VAL A 117 37.28 22.66 4.07
C VAL A 117 36.99 23.53 2.87
N TRP A 118 35.81 23.40 2.31
CA TRP A 118 35.30 24.30 1.27
C TRP A 118 34.21 25.19 1.84
N LEU A 119 34.24 26.48 1.55
CA LEU A 119 33.22 27.44 1.98
C LEU A 119 32.36 27.90 0.81
N VAL A 120 31.07 27.84 0.99
CA VAL A 120 30.05 28.36 0.06
C VAL A 120 29.29 29.50 0.73
N ASP A 121 29.23 30.68 0.13
CA ASP A 121 28.37 31.79 0.57
C ASP A 121 27.01 31.70 -0.12
N TYR A 122 26.02 31.18 0.59
CA TYR A 122 24.69 30.99 0.06
C TYR A 122 24.00 32.30 -0.37
N SER A 123 24.39 33.47 0.20
CA SER A 123 23.85 34.75 -0.22
C SER A 123 24.03 35.08 -1.70
N ARG A 124 25.04 34.47 -2.34
CA ARG A 124 25.34 34.61 -3.78
C ARG A 124 24.50 33.71 -4.68
N TYR A 125 23.77 32.77 -4.09
CA TYR A 125 23.01 31.75 -4.80
C TYR A 125 21.50 31.84 -4.51
N SER A 126 21.03 33.04 -4.22
CA SER A 126 19.61 33.29 -3.92
C SER A 126 18.72 32.83 -5.08
N ILE A 127 17.64 32.16 -4.72
CA ILE A 127 16.61 31.73 -5.66
C ILE A 127 15.78 32.96 -6.06
N ASN A 128 15.66 33.17 -7.36
CA ASN A 128 14.88 34.25 -7.94
C ASN A 128 13.83 33.68 -8.90
N LEU A 129 12.69 33.28 -8.35
CA LEU A 129 11.52 32.83 -9.12
C LEU A 129 10.40 33.86 -8.95
N SER A 130 9.74 34.20 -10.04
CA SER A 130 8.53 35.04 -10.07
C SER A 130 7.26 34.21 -9.92
N GLN A 131 7.22 33.05 -10.57
CA GLN A 131 6.10 32.10 -10.49
C GLN A 131 6.55 30.67 -10.80
N ILE A 132 5.67 29.70 -10.45
CA ILE A 132 5.77 28.31 -10.87
C ILE A 132 4.52 27.94 -11.68
N SER A 133 4.67 27.00 -12.61
CA SER A 133 3.61 26.45 -13.45
C SER A 133 3.93 24.99 -13.78
N LEU A 134 3.05 24.31 -14.51
CA LEU A 134 3.34 22.98 -15.03
C LEU A 134 4.18 23.07 -16.31
N SER A 135 5.11 22.15 -16.46
CA SER A 135 5.86 21.93 -17.69
C SER A 135 5.03 21.15 -18.69
N ASP A 136 5.27 21.39 -19.99
CA ASP A 136 4.62 20.68 -21.09
C ASP A 136 4.93 19.18 -21.15
N ILE A 137 5.97 18.73 -20.41
CA ILE A 137 6.33 17.31 -20.28
C ILE A 137 5.63 16.61 -19.12
N SER A 138 4.76 17.32 -18.39
CA SER A 138 3.96 16.72 -17.32
C SER A 138 2.99 15.68 -17.88
N ASP A 139 2.89 14.55 -17.18
CA ASP A 139 1.82 13.58 -17.39
C ASP A 139 0.68 13.89 -16.41
N PRO A 140 -0.44 14.44 -16.85
CA PRO A 140 -1.52 14.82 -15.94
C PRO A 140 -2.20 13.61 -15.28
N CYS A 141 -1.98 12.39 -15.79
CA CYS A 141 -2.53 11.16 -15.23
C CYS A 141 -1.59 10.48 -14.22
N GLY A 142 -0.29 10.80 -14.24
CA GLY A 142 0.70 10.10 -13.41
C GLY A 142 1.65 11.01 -12.66
N GLY A 143 2.30 11.93 -13.34
CA GLY A 143 3.35 12.75 -12.73
C GLY A 143 3.47 14.15 -13.31
N LEU A 144 3.51 15.14 -12.43
CA LEU A 144 3.64 16.54 -12.79
C LEU A 144 5.09 16.98 -12.67
N VAL A 145 5.61 17.65 -13.72
CA VAL A 145 6.90 18.33 -13.70
C VAL A 145 6.67 19.82 -13.58
N LEU A 146 7.28 20.45 -12.58
CA LEU A 146 7.16 21.89 -12.35
C LEU A 146 8.06 22.66 -13.29
N LYS A 147 7.64 23.87 -13.66
CA LYS A 147 8.39 24.87 -14.42
C LYS A 147 8.38 26.18 -13.65
N GLY A 148 9.51 26.83 -13.56
CA GLY A 148 9.64 28.12 -12.89
C GLY A 148 10.08 29.22 -13.82
N GLU A 149 9.51 30.42 -13.67
CA GLU A 149 10.02 31.62 -14.33
C GLU A 149 11.06 32.28 -13.43
N GLY A 150 12.30 32.39 -13.92
CA GLY A 150 13.41 32.95 -13.18
C GLY A 150 14.61 32.02 -13.14
N SER A 151 15.34 32.03 -12.03
CA SER A 151 16.58 31.23 -11.91
C SER A 151 16.77 30.59 -10.54
N ILE A 152 17.32 29.38 -10.56
CA ILE A 152 17.86 28.65 -9.39
C ILE A 152 19.34 28.41 -9.70
N PRO A 153 20.27 29.29 -9.27
CA PRO A 153 21.66 29.16 -9.60
C PRO A 153 22.26 27.91 -8.97
N PRO A 154 23.00 27.08 -9.73
CA PRO A 154 23.69 25.91 -9.18
C PRO A 154 24.82 26.35 -8.25
N ILE A 155 25.00 25.63 -7.14
CA ILE A 155 26.06 25.83 -6.16
C ILE A 155 27.17 24.85 -6.45
N TYR A 156 28.43 25.34 -6.58
CA TYR A 156 29.55 24.51 -6.91
C TYR A 156 30.61 24.49 -5.82
N TYR A 157 31.31 23.37 -5.73
CA TYR A 157 32.57 23.23 -4.98
C TYR A 157 33.54 22.35 -5.76
N TYR A 158 34.80 22.30 -5.32
CA TYR A 158 35.83 21.59 -6.06
C TYR A 158 36.58 20.58 -5.18
N TRP A 159 36.77 19.41 -5.71
CA TRP A 159 37.60 18.40 -5.05
C TRP A 159 39.08 18.83 -5.04
N PRO A 160 39.78 18.76 -3.86
CA PRO A 160 41.09 19.34 -3.69
C PRO A 160 42.17 18.67 -4.53
N ASN A 161 42.11 17.36 -4.68
CA ASN A 161 43.19 16.62 -5.36
C ASN A 161 43.01 16.62 -6.89
N SER A 162 41.82 16.39 -7.38
CA SER A 162 41.54 16.31 -8.82
C SER A 162 41.18 17.65 -9.45
N GLY A 163 40.67 18.61 -8.69
CA GLY A 163 40.09 19.84 -9.21
C GLY A 163 38.72 19.62 -9.87
N THR A 164 38.11 18.47 -9.65
CA THR A 164 36.80 18.16 -10.22
C THR A 164 35.71 19.03 -9.59
N ARG A 165 34.99 19.75 -10.45
CA ARG A 165 33.83 20.55 -10.03
C ARG A 165 32.68 19.65 -9.66
N ARG A 166 32.08 19.91 -8.52
CA ARG A 166 30.87 19.24 -8.00
C ARG A 166 29.76 20.22 -7.75
N THR A 167 28.54 19.76 -7.88
CA THR A 167 27.35 20.54 -7.57
C THR A 167 26.81 20.13 -6.20
N LEU A 168 26.61 21.12 -5.33
CA LEU A 168 25.91 20.93 -4.07
C LEU A 168 24.42 20.86 -4.37
N LYS A 169 23.80 19.73 -4.06
CA LYS A 169 22.39 19.51 -4.33
C LYS A 169 21.53 20.40 -3.45
N ARG A 170 20.56 21.06 -4.04
CA ARG A 170 19.49 21.75 -3.33
C ARG A 170 18.39 20.78 -2.99
N GLN A 171 17.64 21.05 -1.94
CA GLN A 171 16.49 20.24 -1.52
C GLN A 171 15.29 21.15 -1.32
N PHE A 172 14.20 20.83 -2.02
CA PHE A 172 12.94 21.56 -1.98
C PHE A 172 11.84 20.69 -1.40
N GLU A 173 10.85 21.30 -0.79
CA GLU A 173 9.60 20.66 -0.40
C GLU A 173 8.47 21.16 -1.28
N VAL A 174 7.73 20.22 -1.85
CA VAL A 174 6.50 20.51 -2.60
C VAL A 174 5.32 20.08 -1.77
N HIS A 175 4.43 21.01 -1.47
CA HIS A 175 3.24 20.83 -0.64
C HIS A 175 1.99 20.97 -1.51
N TYR A 176 1.07 20.04 -1.38
CA TYR A 176 -0.24 20.06 -2.04
C TYR A 176 -1.23 19.19 -1.29
N GLN A 177 -2.51 19.35 -1.60
CA GLN A 177 -3.53 18.39 -1.16
C GLN A 177 -3.75 17.34 -2.25
N THR A 178 -4.03 16.12 -1.82
CA THR A 178 -4.44 15.01 -2.69
C THR A 178 -5.48 14.17 -1.98
N MET A 179 -5.98 13.15 -2.63
CA MET A 179 -6.81 12.13 -1.99
C MET A 179 -6.00 10.85 -1.80
N SER A 180 -6.32 10.11 -0.75
CA SER A 180 -5.75 8.80 -0.45
C SER A 180 -6.86 7.83 -0.14
N TYR A 181 -6.78 6.62 -0.70
CA TYR A 181 -7.73 5.55 -0.45
C TYR A 181 -7.49 4.90 0.91
N ASP A 182 -8.53 4.85 1.75
CA ASP A 182 -8.57 4.09 3.00
C ASP A 182 -9.29 2.76 2.76
N ALA A 183 -8.54 1.67 2.69
CA ALA A 183 -9.08 0.33 2.42
C ALA A 183 -9.98 -0.20 3.54
N ASP A 184 -9.79 0.24 4.79
CA ASP A 184 -10.63 -0.20 5.91
C ASP A 184 -12.00 0.47 5.87
N LYS A 185 -12.05 1.73 5.47
CA LYS A 185 -13.29 2.52 5.33
C LYS A 185 -13.89 2.43 3.93
N ARG A 186 -13.14 1.96 2.95
CA ARG A 186 -13.53 1.90 1.53
C ARG A 186 -13.94 3.28 0.99
N THR A 187 -13.10 4.28 1.23
CA THR A 187 -13.37 5.66 0.82
C THR A 187 -12.08 6.42 0.57
N PHE A 188 -12.17 7.49 -0.22
CA PHE A 188 -11.09 8.44 -0.39
C PHE A 188 -11.19 9.57 0.63
N GLU A 189 -10.07 9.91 1.25
CA GLU A 189 -9.95 11.03 2.19
C GLU A 189 -8.94 12.05 1.66
N THR A 190 -9.24 13.34 1.80
CA THR A 190 -8.30 14.41 1.45
C THR A 190 -7.17 14.46 2.46
N VAL A 191 -5.93 14.44 1.97
CA VAL A 191 -4.71 14.49 2.78
C VAL A 191 -3.78 15.59 2.29
N ASN A 192 -2.97 16.13 3.21
CA ASN A 192 -1.88 17.03 2.84
C ASN A 192 -0.63 16.20 2.52
N GLU A 193 -0.09 16.37 1.34
CA GLU A 193 1.12 15.68 0.87
C GLU A 193 2.32 16.63 0.87
N THR A 194 3.47 16.08 1.19
CA THR A 194 4.75 16.79 1.12
C THR A 194 5.79 15.91 0.46
N THR A 195 6.19 16.27 -0.74
CA THR A 195 7.22 15.57 -1.50
C THR A 195 8.52 16.35 -1.45
N THR A 196 9.63 15.68 -1.11
CA THR A 196 10.98 16.28 -1.13
C THR A 196 11.64 16.02 -2.46
N ILE A 197 12.13 17.07 -3.11
CA ILE A 197 12.89 17.02 -4.36
C ILE A 197 14.34 17.42 -4.10
N GLU A 198 15.29 16.57 -4.50
CA GLU A 198 16.72 16.84 -4.46
C GLU A 198 17.26 17.21 -5.83
N GLY A 199 18.06 18.28 -5.90
CA GLY A 199 18.75 18.70 -7.12
C GLY A 199 17.96 19.73 -7.92
N ASN A 200 17.69 19.45 -9.20
CA ASN A 200 16.95 20.37 -10.05
C ASN A 200 15.45 20.16 -9.90
N LEU A 201 14.77 21.13 -9.32
CA LEU A 201 13.33 21.14 -9.14
C LEU A 201 12.54 20.91 -10.45
N PHE A 202 13.07 21.44 -11.57
CA PHE A 202 12.36 21.43 -12.86
C PHE A 202 12.62 20.20 -13.73
N GLU A 203 13.34 19.21 -13.23
CA GLU A 203 13.66 17.96 -13.93
C GLU A 203 13.01 16.73 -13.28
N GLN A 204 12.38 16.92 -12.13
CA GLN A 204 11.78 15.81 -11.37
C GLN A 204 10.26 15.94 -11.35
N SER A 205 9.58 14.80 -11.40
CA SER A 205 8.13 14.76 -11.28
C SER A 205 7.70 14.52 -9.83
N ILE A 206 6.56 15.10 -9.49
CA ILE A 206 5.76 14.75 -8.30
C ILE A 206 4.55 13.92 -8.74
N PRO A 207 3.97 13.08 -7.88
CA PRO A 207 2.69 12.43 -8.19
C PRO A 207 1.62 13.47 -8.52
N ALA A 208 0.81 13.18 -9.53
CA ALA A 208 -0.31 14.05 -9.88
C ALA A 208 -1.37 14.01 -8.77
N PRO A 209 -1.78 15.17 -8.20
CA PRO A 209 -2.81 15.20 -7.18
C PRO A 209 -4.15 14.64 -7.68
N LEU A 210 -4.84 13.90 -6.83
CA LEU A 210 -6.14 13.27 -7.12
C LEU A 210 -7.35 14.19 -6.85
N CYS A 211 -7.11 15.42 -6.41
CA CYS A 211 -8.14 16.45 -6.26
C CYS A 211 -7.59 17.82 -6.65
N ASP A 212 -8.48 18.76 -6.92
CA ASP A 212 -8.15 20.16 -7.18
C ASP A 212 -7.41 20.74 -5.98
N THR A 213 -6.27 21.42 -6.22
CA THR A 213 -5.41 21.91 -5.16
C THR A 213 -4.55 23.09 -5.59
N GLU A 214 -3.99 23.79 -4.60
CA GLU A 214 -2.83 24.64 -4.78
C GLU A 214 -1.55 23.82 -4.65
N ILE A 215 -0.54 24.04 -5.51
CA ILE A 215 0.77 23.39 -5.42
C ILE A 215 1.80 24.42 -5.03
N CYS A 216 2.43 24.27 -3.87
CA CYS A 216 3.42 25.20 -3.32
C CYS A 216 4.80 24.55 -3.22
N VAL A 217 5.81 25.26 -3.69
CA VAL A 217 7.23 24.88 -3.53
C VAL A 217 7.85 25.76 -2.45
N LYS A 218 8.44 25.14 -1.46
CA LYS A 218 9.25 25.79 -0.43
C LYS A 218 10.71 25.48 -0.63
N GLY A 219 11.52 26.45 -0.52
CA GLY A 219 12.90 26.12 -0.65
C GLY A 219 13.91 27.22 -0.53
N ASP A 220 15.14 26.78 -0.55
CA ASP A 220 15.59 25.37 -0.43
C ASP A 220 15.98 25.09 1.05
N ALA A 221 16.50 23.91 1.33
CA ALA A 221 16.93 23.54 2.68
C ALA A 221 17.98 24.49 3.26
N PHE A 222 18.84 25.09 2.41
CA PHE A 222 19.81 26.11 2.84
C PHE A 222 19.11 27.40 3.26
N ALA A 223 18.16 27.87 2.45
CA ALA A 223 17.33 29.02 2.79
C ALA A 223 16.57 28.81 4.11
N ARG A 224 16.04 27.61 4.31
CA ARG A 224 15.35 27.23 5.56
C ARG A 224 16.30 27.30 6.76
N HIS A 225 17.51 26.74 6.65
CA HIS A 225 18.50 26.75 7.70
C HIS A 225 18.85 28.19 8.16
N PHE A 226 18.92 29.14 7.23
CA PHE A 226 19.23 30.53 7.52
C PHE A 226 18.00 31.41 7.74
N GLY A 227 16.79 30.87 7.82
CA GLY A 227 15.56 31.63 8.00
C GLY A 227 15.22 32.57 6.84
N LYS A 228 15.66 32.23 5.63
CA LYS A 228 15.47 33.00 4.37
C LYS A 228 14.58 32.24 3.38
N GLU A 229 13.89 31.19 3.82
CA GLU A 229 13.01 30.35 3.00
C GLU A 229 11.90 31.17 2.33
N LYS A 230 11.65 30.88 1.07
CA LYS A 230 10.57 31.46 0.28
C LYS A 230 9.61 30.35 -0.16
N THR A 231 8.36 30.75 -0.41
CA THR A 231 7.33 29.88 -0.95
C THR A 231 6.81 30.45 -2.26
N TRP A 232 6.67 29.61 -3.27
CA TRP A 232 6.06 29.94 -4.54
C TRP A 232 4.92 28.95 -4.78
N CYS A 233 3.74 29.47 -5.08
CA CYS A 233 2.55 28.65 -5.28
C CYS A 233 2.03 28.81 -6.70
N MET A 234 1.45 27.73 -7.19
CA MET A 234 0.61 27.67 -8.39
C MET A 234 -0.82 27.40 -7.93
N ASP A 235 -1.68 28.40 -8.10
CA ASP A 235 -3.08 28.30 -7.73
C ASP A 235 -3.87 27.48 -8.77
N ASN A 236 -4.97 26.88 -8.30
CA ASN A 236 -5.99 26.28 -9.14
C ASN A 236 -5.50 25.13 -10.07
N TYR A 237 -4.63 24.25 -9.58
CA TYR A 237 -4.42 22.99 -10.29
C TYR A 237 -5.75 22.22 -10.35
N ARG A 238 -6.14 21.82 -11.58
CA ARG A 238 -7.31 20.98 -11.84
C ARG A 238 -6.86 19.54 -11.98
N ALA A 239 -7.34 18.68 -11.10
CA ALA A 239 -7.00 17.27 -11.13
C ALA A 239 -7.67 16.56 -12.30
N THR A 240 -6.90 15.71 -12.96
CA THR A 240 -7.37 14.77 -13.98
C THR A 240 -6.97 13.34 -13.66
N ALA A 241 -5.96 13.17 -12.80
CA ALA A 241 -5.49 11.86 -12.37
C ALA A 241 -6.59 11.11 -11.60
N ILE A 242 -6.72 9.82 -11.91
CA ILE A 242 -7.73 8.94 -11.34
C ILE A 242 -7.07 7.78 -10.62
N GLU A 243 -7.64 7.43 -9.49
CA GLU A 243 -7.43 6.18 -8.78
C GLU A 243 -8.80 5.56 -8.50
N ALA A 244 -8.95 4.26 -8.78
CA ALA A 244 -10.20 3.55 -8.59
C ALA A 244 -9.94 2.14 -8.04
N HIS A 245 -10.91 1.66 -7.24
CA HIS A 245 -10.91 0.34 -6.61
C HIS A 245 -12.28 -0.30 -6.75
N ILE A 246 -12.32 -1.63 -6.80
CA ILE A 246 -13.56 -2.42 -6.85
C ILE A 246 -13.85 -2.97 -5.46
N ASP A 247 -15.08 -2.77 -4.98
CA ASP A 247 -15.65 -3.53 -3.88
C ASP A 247 -16.73 -4.49 -4.37
N THR A 248 -16.82 -5.66 -3.73
CA THR A 248 -17.78 -6.71 -4.09
C THR A 248 -18.52 -7.20 -2.89
N LEU A 249 -19.85 -7.37 -3.05
CA LEU A 249 -20.74 -7.92 -2.03
C LEU A 249 -21.62 -9.02 -2.62
N VAL A 250 -21.57 -10.23 -2.06
CA VAL A 250 -22.54 -11.27 -2.38
C VAL A 250 -23.83 -10.96 -1.62
N VAL A 251 -24.84 -10.47 -2.35
CA VAL A 251 -26.11 -10.04 -1.77
C VAL A 251 -27.02 -11.25 -1.54
N GLU A 252 -27.02 -12.19 -2.49
CA GLU A 252 -27.85 -13.39 -2.45
C GLU A 252 -27.11 -14.54 -3.13
N GLN A 253 -27.26 -15.73 -2.60
CA GLN A 253 -26.75 -16.96 -3.23
C GLN A 253 -27.61 -18.16 -2.89
N SER A 254 -27.51 -19.22 -3.72
CA SER A 254 -28.19 -20.48 -3.49
C SER A 254 -27.77 -21.12 -2.17
N ALA A 255 -28.71 -21.78 -1.52
CA ALA A 255 -28.47 -22.46 -0.25
C ALA A 255 -27.48 -23.62 -0.41
N GLU A 256 -26.68 -23.83 0.59
CA GLU A 256 -25.83 -25.00 0.78
C GLU A 256 -25.93 -25.51 2.22
N ASN A 257 -25.67 -26.79 2.45
CA ASN A 257 -25.62 -27.35 3.79
C ASN A 257 -24.30 -28.10 4.08
N MET A 258 -23.25 -27.73 3.37
CA MET A 258 -21.94 -28.32 3.56
C MET A 258 -21.14 -27.59 4.62
N ASN A 259 -20.68 -28.31 5.65
CA ASN A 259 -19.64 -27.84 6.56
C ASN A 259 -18.28 -27.97 5.87
N SER A 260 -18.03 -27.30 4.75
CA SER A 260 -16.75 -27.36 4.07
C SER A 260 -15.99 -26.05 4.21
N SER A 261 -14.72 -26.14 4.51
CA SER A 261 -13.75 -25.04 4.51
C SER A 261 -13.49 -24.44 3.11
N LYS A 262 -14.20 -24.89 2.08
CA LYS A 262 -14.22 -24.36 0.72
C LYS A 262 -15.56 -23.69 0.45
N ALA A 263 -15.90 -22.70 1.26
CA ALA A 263 -17.02 -21.82 0.98
C ALA A 263 -16.72 -21.03 -0.30
N GLY A 264 -17.33 -21.38 -1.39
CA GLY A 264 -17.33 -20.59 -2.63
C GLY A 264 -18.74 -20.05 -2.86
N ILE A 265 -18.86 -19.07 -3.74
CA ILE A 265 -20.18 -18.52 -4.13
C ILE A 265 -20.97 -19.58 -4.87
N CYS A 266 -22.25 -19.75 -4.51
CA CYS A 266 -23.12 -20.80 -5.04
C CYS A 266 -24.15 -20.23 -6.01
N ALA A 267 -24.15 -20.66 -7.26
CA ALA A 267 -25.15 -20.24 -8.24
C ALA A 267 -26.57 -20.82 -7.94
N PRO A 268 -27.65 -20.05 -8.23
CA PRO A 268 -27.61 -18.65 -8.66
C PRO A 268 -27.11 -17.74 -7.54
N ALA A 269 -26.28 -16.75 -7.89
CA ALA A 269 -25.76 -15.78 -6.93
C ALA A 269 -25.88 -14.35 -7.48
N VAL A 270 -26.34 -13.44 -6.67
CA VAL A 270 -26.37 -12.00 -6.96
C VAL A 270 -25.15 -11.37 -6.30
N VAL A 271 -24.28 -10.80 -7.12
CA VAL A 271 -23.11 -10.05 -6.66
C VAL A 271 -23.28 -8.59 -7.04
N GLU A 272 -23.12 -7.71 -6.06
CA GLU A 272 -23.05 -6.28 -6.23
C GLU A 272 -21.61 -5.85 -6.33
N PHE A 273 -21.32 -4.98 -7.30
CA PHE A 273 -20.03 -4.38 -7.57
C PHE A 273 -20.13 -2.88 -7.38
N THR A 274 -19.24 -2.30 -6.61
CA THR A 274 -19.18 -0.86 -6.35
C THR A 274 -17.80 -0.33 -6.73
N ALA A 275 -17.78 0.69 -7.60
CA ALA A 275 -16.58 1.44 -7.92
C ALA A 275 -16.35 2.50 -6.84
N ILE A 276 -15.16 2.52 -6.26
CA ILE A 276 -14.73 3.52 -5.29
C ILE A 276 -13.59 4.31 -5.95
N ALA A 277 -13.80 5.59 -6.23
CA ALA A 277 -12.83 6.41 -6.93
C ALA A 277 -12.75 7.83 -6.37
N ASN A 278 -11.68 8.57 -6.72
CA ASN A 278 -11.45 9.95 -6.28
C ASN A 278 -12.41 10.95 -6.96
N GLN A 279 -13.64 11.00 -6.49
CA GLN A 279 -14.63 11.96 -6.96
C GLN A 279 -14.36 13.38 -6.43
N PRO A 280 -14.70 14.43 -7.19
CA PRO A 280 -15.45 14.44 -8.46
C PRO A 280 -14.59 14.26 -9.71
N THR A 281 -13.27 14.06 -9.60
CA THR A 281 -12.37 13.89 -10.76
C THR A 281 -12.74 12.65 -11.56
N ALA A 282 -12.93 11.52 -10.91
CA ALA A 282 -13.51 10.31 -11.48
C ALA A 282 -15.00 10.56 -11.78
N ALA A 283 -15.38 10.58 -13.05
CA ALA A 283 -16.71 11.02 -13.51
C ALA A 283 -17.47 9.98 -14.31
N LEU A 284 -16.80 9.15 -15.10
CA LEU A 284 -17.41 8.14 -15.97
C LEU A 284 -16.97 6.75 -15.52
N PHE A 285 -17.97 5.87 -15.28
CA PHE A 285 -17.76 4.51 -14.82
C PHE A 285 -18.39 3.55 -15.81
N GLN A 286 -17.61 2.58 -16.27
CA GLN A 286 -18.06 1.55 -17.19
C GLN A 286 -17.61 0.17 -16.71
N TRP A 287 -18.55 -0.75 -16.67
CA TRP A 287 -18.35 -2.14 -16.27
C TRP A 287 -18.57 -3.09 -17.45
N VAL A 288 -17.75 -4.13 -17.47
CA VAL A 288 -17.93 -5.26 -18.41
C VAL A 288 -17.73 -6.55 -17.62
N ILE A 289 -18.62 -7.53 -17.80
CA ILE A 289 -18.49 -8.87 -17.22
C ILE A 289 -18.34 -9.87 -18.36
N TYR A 290 -17.35 -10.77 -18.24
CA TYR A 290 -17.07 -11.85 -19.19
C TYR A 290 -16.47 -13.08 -18.49
N PRO A 291 -16.57 -14.30 -19.07
CA PRO A 291 -15.88 -15.48 -18.54
C PRO A 291 -14.36 -15.35 -18.67
N VAL A 292 -13.62 -15.89 -17.71
CA VAL A 292 -12.15 -15.87 -17.75
C VAL A 292 -11.62 -16.49 -19.03
N GLY A 293 -10.78 -15.72 -19.75
CA GLY A 293 -10.21 -16.14 -21.04
C GLY A 293 -11.11 -15.95 -22.25
N GLU A 294 -12.31 -15.33 -22.09
CA GLU A 294 -13.27 -15.08 -23.16
C GLU A 294 -13.70 -13.59 -23.17
N GLU A 295 -12.76 -12.67 -23.25
CA GLU A 295 -13.00 -11.21 -23.16
C GLU A 295 -14.00 -10.68 -24.21
N GLU A 296 -14.10 -11.35 -25.38
CA GLU A 296 -15.06 -11.00 -26.44
C GLU A 296 -16.50 -11.47 -26.12
N ASN A 297 -16.65 -12.41 -25.18
CA ASN A 297 -17.96 -12.95 -24.76
C ASN A 297 -18.55 -12.13 -23.61
N VAL A 298 -18.93 -10.88 -23.92
CA VAL A 298 -19.48 -9.95 -22.93
C VAL A 298 -20.86 -10.39 -22.44
N LEU A 299 -20.99 -10.70 -21.16
CA LEU A 299 -22.24 -11.08 -20.50
C LEU A 299 -23.06 -9.86 -20.05
N LEU A 300 -22.38 -8.81 -19.61
CA LEU A 300 -22.98 -7.52 -19.21
C LEU A 300 -22.03 -6.37 -19.58
N SER A 301 -22.62 -5.28 -20.04
CA SER A 301 -22.01 -3.94 -20.10
C SER A 301 -22.92 -2.97 -19.37
N PHE A 302 -22.38 -2.18 -18.45
CA PHE A 302 -23.14 -1.26 -17.61
C PHE A 302 -22.36 0.03 -17.36
N SER A 303 -23.08 1.16 -17.27
CA SER A 303 -22.48 2.46 -16.92
C SER A 303 -23.08 2.96 -15.62
N GLY A 304 -22.22 3.28 -14.65
CA GLY A 304 -22.59 3.75 -13.33
C GLY A 304 -21.64 3.25 -12.25
N GLU A 305 -21.71 3.83 -11.06
CA GLU A 305 -20.81 3.52 -9.95
C GLU A 305 -21.07 2.15 -9.33
N THR A 306 -22.34 1.74 -9.27
CA THR A 306 -22.74 0.46 -8.66
C THR A 306 -23.58 -0.33 -9.65
N MET A 307 -23.30 -1.62 -9.77
CA MET A 307 -24.08 -2.56 -10.55
C MET A 307 -24.31 -3.87 -9.79
N SER A 308 -25.33 -4.63 -10.17
CA SER A 308 -25.56 -5.99 -9.70
C SER A 308 -25.64 -6.94 -10.88
N TYR A 309 -25.08 -8.13 -10.72
CA TYR A 309 -25.17 -9.20 -11.71
C TYR A 309 -25.52 -10.54 -11.06
N THR A 310 -26.39 -11.30 -11.73
CA THR A 310 -26.80 -12.64 -11.27
C THR A 310 -26.03 -13.71 -12.05
N PHE A 311 -25.12 -14.37 -11.38
CA PHE A 311 -24.39 -15.52 -11.92
C PHE A 311 -25.25 -16.77 -11.78
N ASN A 312 -25.79 -17.24 -12.92
CA ASN A 312 -26.68 -18.41 -12.95
C ASN A 312 -25.97 -19.74 -13.14
N GLN A 313 -24.70 -19.72 -13.51
CA GLN A 313 -23.90 -20.90 -13.83
C GLN A 313 -22.58 -20.89 -13.07
N ALA A 314 -22.05 -22.08 -12.79
CA ALA A 314 -20.70 -22.26 -12.27
C ALA A 314 -19.65 -21.85 -13.31
N GLY A 315 -18.53 -21.34 -12.85
CA GLY A 315 -17.42 -20.88 -13.67
C GLY A 315 -16.64 -19.76 -13.03
N SER A 316 -15.59 -19.31 -13.69
CA SER A 316 -14.79 -18.14 -13.30
C SER A 316 -15.10 -16.99 -14.25
N PHE A 317 -15.39 -15.83 -13.69
CA PHE A 317 -15.79 -14.62 -14.41
C PHE A 317 -14.89 -13.45 -14.01
N VAL A 318 -14.71 -12.50 -14.89
CA VAL A 318 -14.05 -11.22 -14.62
C VAL A 318 -15.11 -10.12 -14.68
N ALA A 319 -15.12 -9.26 -13.66
CA ALA A 319 -15.78 -7.97 -13.71
C ALA A 319 -14.70 -6.90 -13.85
N LYS A 320 -14.64 -6.25 -15.02
CA LYS A 320 -13.69 -5.20 -15.36
C LYS A 320 -14.37 -3.85 -15.23
N LEU A 321 -13.75 -2.95 -14.50
CA LEU A 321 -14.11 -1.57 -14.31
C LEU A 321 -13.19 -0.68 -15.14
N THR A 322 -13.74 0.25 -15.88
CA THR A 322 -13.03 1.35 -16.51
C THR A 322 -13.56 2.67 -15.98
N VAL A 323 -12.68 3.49 -15.43
CA VAL A 323 -13.02 4.81 -14.87
C VAL A 323 -12.25 5.89 -15.61
N SER A 324 -12.94 6.99 -15.95
CA SER A 324 -12.29 8.14 -16.60
C SER A 324 -12.78 9.46 -16.02
N ASP A 325 -11.97 10.53 -16.24
CA ASP A 325 -12.41 11.89 -16.05
C ASP A 325 -13.45 12.28 -17.10
N GLN A 326 -14.11 13.43 -16.94
CA GLN A 326 -15.18 13.87 -17.83
C GLN A 326 -14.72 14.08 -19.29
N GLN A 327 -13.47 14.45 -19.51
CA GLN A 327 -12.87 14.65 -20.83
C GLN A 327 -12.23 13.37 -21.39
N THR A 328 -12.21 12.29 -20.64
CA THR A 328 -11.49 11.05 -20.97
C THR A 328 -9.98 11.24 -21.20
N THR A 329 -9.40 12.23 -20.51
CA THR A 329 -7.96 12.51 -20.54
C THR A 329 -7.18 11.43 -19.84
N CYS A 330 -7.67 11.04 -18.65
CA CYS A 330 -7.11 9.94 -17.86
C CYS A 330 -8.11 8.81 -17.74
N VAL A 331 -7.63 7.60 -17.98
CA VAL A 331 -8.43 6.37 -17.90
C VAL A 331 -7.66 5.37 -17.06
N VAL A 332 -8.34 4.76 -16.11
CA VAL A 332 -7.81 3.66 -15.31
C VAL A 332 -8.72 2.45 -15.41
N GLU A 333 -8.14 1.28 -15.32
CA GLU A 333 -8.84 0.00 -15.34
C GLU A 333 -8.50 -0.78 -14.08
N ASP A 334 -9.49 -1.45 -13.53
CA ASP A 334 -9.36 -2.40 -12.44
C ASP A 334 -10.21 -3.62 -12.73
N GLU A 335 -9.86 -4.78 -12.20
CA GLU A 335 -10.61 -6.01 -12.43
C GLU A 335 -10.65 -6.90 -11.20
N VAL A 336 -11.76 -7.62 -11.06
CA VAL A 336 -11.93 -8.61 -10.00
C VAL A 336 -12.46 -9.91 -10.60
N GLN A 337 -11.86 -11.02 -10.17
CA GLN A 337 -12.32 -12.36 -10.54
C GLN A 337 -13.36 -12.85 -9.54
N ILE A 338 -14.45 -13.42 -10.07
CA ILE A 338 -15.54 -14.04 -9.31
C ILE A 338 -15.61 -15.51 -9.68
N ASP A 339 -15.39 -16.38 -8.71
CA ASP A 339 -15.43 -17.82 -8.88
C ASP A 339 -16.76 -18.38 -8.33
N ILE A 340 -17.59 -18.88 -9.23
CA ILE A 340 -18.86 -19.54 -8.92
C ILE A 340 -18.63 -21.02 -8.88
N SER A 341 -18.93 -21.62 -7.75
CA SER A 341 -18.65 -23.03 -7.47
C SER A 341 -19.54 -23.98 -8.28
N GLU A 342 -18.93 -25.12 -8.67
CA GLU A 342 -19.66 -26.24 -9.24
C GLU A 342 -20.72 -26.80 -8.27
N SER A 343 -21.74 -27.45 -8.84
CA SER A 343 -22.76 -28.13 -8.06
C SER A 343 -22.21 -29.36 -7.34
N TYR A 344 -22.87 -29.76 -6.28
CA TYR A 344 -22.47 -30.92 -5.50
C TYR A 344 -23.69 -31.61 -4.91
N LEU A 345 -23.67 -32.94 -4.93
CA LEU A 345 -24.65 -33.78 -4.27
C LEU A 345 -23.98 -35.02 -3.66
N LYS A 346 -24.16 -35.22 -2.37
CA LYS A 346 -23.73 -36.43 -1.66
C LYS A 346 -24.83 -36.96 -0.78
N ILE A 347 -25.08 -38.25 -0.88
CA ILE A 347 -26.16 -38.93 -0.21
C ILE A 347 -25.58 -39.80 0.92
N PRO A 348 -26.04 -39.69 2.16
CA PRO A 348 -25.63 -40.57 3.25
C PRO A 348 -26.19 -41.97 3.04
N ASN A 349 -25.53 -42.98 3.60
CA ASN A 349 -25.99 -44.37 3.51
C ASN A 349 -26.66 -44.88 4.79
N ALA A 350 -26.72 -44.06 5.83
CA ALA A 350 -27.31 -44.42 7.11
C ALA A 350 -27.75 -43.21 7.90
N PHE A 351 -28.74 -43.34 8.73
CA PHE A 351 -29.10 -42.35 9.77
C PHE A 351 -29.77 -43.04 10.96
N SER A 352 -29.92 -42.34 12.10
CA SER A 352 -30.35 -42.91 13.38
C SER A 352 -31.45 -42.08 14.03
N PRO A 353 -32.69 -42.06 13.44
CA PRO A 353 -33.76 -41.17 13.90
C PRO A 353 -34.21 -41.49 15.34
N GLY A 354 -34.29 -40.43 16.16
CA GLY A 354 -34.78 -40.52 17.55
C GLY A 354 -33.84 -41.24 18.51
N THR A 355 -32.55 -41.44 18.12
CA THR A 355 -31.54 -42.09 18.98
C THR A 355 -30.71 -41.06 19.72
N THR A 356 -30.32 -40.02 19.03
CA THR A 356 -29.46 -38.90 19.54
C THR A 356 -30.05 -37.60 19.06
N PRO A 357 -30.88 -36.90 19.84
CA PRO A 357 -31.55 -35.68 19.39
C PRO A 357 -30.58 -34.66 18.77
N GLY A 358 -30.88 -34.25 17.55
CA GLY A 358 -30.09 -33.26 16.78
C GLY A 358 -28.86 -33.83 16.03
N VAL A 359 -28.57 -35.13 16.12
CA VAL A 359 -27.46 -35.78 15.42
C VAL A 359 -27.96 -36.98 14.62
N ASN A 360 -27.82 -36.93 13.28
CA ASN A 360 -28.24 -37.97 12.35
C ASN A 360 -29.70 -38.40 12.47
N ASP A 361 -30.59 -37.49 12.92
CA ASP A 361 -32.03 -37.75 13.12
C ASP A 361 -32.80 -37.76 11.80
N GLU A 362 -32.23 -37.14 10.76
CA GLU A 362 -32.84 -37.08 9.43
C GLU A 362 -31.90 -37.65 8.36
N PHE A 363 -32.50 -38.34 7.39
CA PHE A 363 -31.81 -38.66 6.16
C PHE A 363 -31.82 -37.44 5.26
N LYS A 364 -30.68 -36.69 5.25
CA LYS A 364 -30.50 -35.42 4.60
C LYS A 364 -29.31 -35.48 3.67
N VAL A 365 -29.53 -35.01 2.45
CA VAL A 365 -28.41 -34.92 1.47
C VAL A 365 -27.49 -33.76 1.79
N ALA A 366 -26.19 -33.89 1.47
CA ALA A 366 -25.29 -32.76 1.40
C ALA A 366 -25.29 -32.23 -0.03
N TYR A 367 -25.52 -30.94 -0.18
CA TYR A 367 -25.72 -30.32 -1.48
C TYR A 367 -25.15 -28.89 -1.56
N LYS A 368 -24.93 -28.47 -2.81
CA LYS A 368 -24.49 -27.12 -3.16
C LYS A 368 -24.96 -26.80 -4.59
N SER A 369 -25.39 -25.57 -4.82
CA SER A 369 -25.75 -25.04 -6.16
C SER A 369 -26.71 -25.94 -6.96
N LEU A 370 -27.75 -26.50 -6.33
CA LEU A 370 -28.78 -27.27 -7.02
C LEU A 370 -29.94 -26.37 -7.44
N VAL A 371 -30.32 -26.40 -8.71
CA VAL A 371 -31.48 -25.65 -9.26
C VAL A 371 -32.75 -26.50 -9.34
N ARG A 372 -32.63 -27.82 -9.32
CA ARG A 372 -33.73 -28.76 -9.23
C ARG A 372 -33.36 -29.92 -8.34
N PHE A 373 -34.32 -30.43 -7.58
CA PHE A 373 -34.12 -31.58 -6.73
C PHE A 373 -35.46 -32.35 -6.56
N LYS A 374 -35.36 -33.67 -6.58
CA LYS A 374 -36.45 -34.56 -6.22
C LYS A 374 -35.88 -35.82 -5.58
N GLY A 375 -36.26 -36.06 -4.34
CA GLY A 375 -35.92 -37.27 -3.60
C GLY A 375 -37.16 -38.13 -3.33
N THR A 376 -37.03 -39.47 -3.42
CA THR A 376 -38.11 -40.40 -3.08
C THR A 376 -37.52 -41.60 -2.32
N ILE A 377 -38.17 -42.00 -1.24
CA ILE A 377 -37.78 -43.15 -0.42
C ILE A 377 -38.83 -44.25 -0.54
N PHE A 378 -38.33 -45.47 -0.67
CA PHE A 378 -39.15 -46.69 -0.82
C PHE A 378 -38.80 -47.72 0.23
N ASN A 379 -39.77 -48.57 0.60
CA ASN A 379 -39.49 -49.80 1.32
C ASN A 379 -39.02 -50.92 0.39
N ARG A 380 -38.68 -52.11 0.95
CA ARG A 380 -38.21 -53.30 0.20
C ARG A 380 -39.20 -53.83 -0.82
N TRP A 381 -40.49 -53.48 -0.74
CA TRP A 381 -41.53 -53.92 -1.66
C TRP A 381 -41.83 -52.85 -2.74
N GLY A 382 -41.06 -51.75 -2.78
CA GLY A 382 -41.25 -50.67 -3.76
C GLY A 382 -42.37 -49.68 -3.39
N LEU A 383 -42.93 -49.76 -2.16
CA LEU A 383 -43.93 -48.79 -1.70
C LEU A 383 -43.21 -47.47 -1.34
N LYS A 384 -43.70 -46.36 -1.93
CA LYS A 384 -43.23 -45.01 -1.63
C LYS A 384 -43.61 -44.62 -0.21
N LEU A 385 -42.60 -44.21 0.59
CA LEU A 385 -42.77 -43.80 1.98
C LEU A 385 -42.68 -42.28 2.14
N PHE A 386 -41.78 -41.66 1.42
CA PHE A 386 -41.54 -40.23 1.51
C PHE A 386 -41.08 -39.66 0.15
N GLU A 387 -41.48 -38.43 -0.14
CA GLU A 387 -41.05 -37.69 -1.32
C GLU A 387 -40.85 -36.22 -0.94
N TRP A 388 -39.76 -35.61 -1.41
CA TRP A 388 -39.47 -34.19 -1.16
C TRP A 388 -38.75 -33.56 -2.35
N SER A 389 -38.89 -32.22 -2.49
CA SER A 389 -38.31 -31.43 -3.59
C SER A 389 -37.38 -30.33 -3.12
N ASP A 390 -37.26 -30.08 -1.82
CA ASP A 390 -36.32 -29.15 -1.25
C ASP A 390 -35.14 -29.90 -0.64
N PRO A 391 -33.90 -29.78 -1.20
CA PRO A 391 -32.75 -30.51 -0.70
C PRO A 391 -32.37 -30.14 0.73
N ALA A 392 -32.83 -28.98 1.24
CA ALA A 392 -32.64 -28.59 2.62
C ALA A 392 -33.46 -29.43 3.61
N GLN A 393 -34.49 -30.07 3.17
CA GLN A 393 -35.31 -30.98 3.97
C GLN A 393 -34.73 -32.39 4.00
N GLY A 394 -35.09 -33.14 5.01
CA GLY A 394 -34.72 -34.54 5.16
C GLY A 394 -35.90 -35.42 5.55
N TRP A 395 -35.72 -36.74 5.46
CA TRP A 395 -36.71 -37.70 5.97
C TRP A 395 -36.37 -38.06 7.43
N ASP A 396 -37.32 -37.83 8.33
CA ASP A 396 -37.21 -38.10 9.76
C ASP A 396 -37.38 -39.59 10.15
N GLY A 397 -37.50 -40.48 9.17
CA GLY A 397 -37.70 -41.91 9.40
C GLY A 397 -39.09 -42.28 9.82
N LYS A 398 -40.10 -41.40 9.59
CA LYS A 398 -41.52 -41.69 9.94
C LYS A 398 -42.37 -41.90 8.69
N GLN A 399 -43.40 -42.70 8.88
CA GLN A 399 -44.55 -42.86 7.97
C GLN A 399 -45.83 -42.74 8.79
N GLY A 400 -46.71 -41.79 8.42
CA GLY A 400 -47.94 -41.55 9.17
C GLY A 400 -47.74 -41.18 10.65
N GLY A 401 -46.64 -40.44 10.95
CA GLY A 401 -46.27 -39.97 12.31
C GLY A 401 -45.60 -41.03 13.20
N LYS A 402 -45.39 -42.26 12.73
CA LYS A 402 -44.69 -43.33 13.47
C LYS A 402 -43.39 -43.69 12.81
N TYR A 403 -42.35 -43.92 13.59
CA TYR A 403 -41.10 -44.39 13.08
C TYR A 403 -41.23 -45.74 12.38
N VAL A 404 -40.60 -45.83 11.21
CA VAL A 404 -40.55 -47.13 10.50
C VAL A 404 -39.60 -48.11 11.20
N VAL A 405 -39.70 -49.40 10.88
CA VAL A 405 -38.86 -50.46 11.48
C VAL A 405 -37.40 -50.26 11.08
N PRO A 406 -36.41 -50.43 12.01
CA PRO A 406 -35.01 -50.47 11.64
C PRO A 406 -34.72 -51.48 10.54
N GLY A 407 -33.84 -51.10 9.60
CA GLY A 407 -33.50 -51.92 8.45
C GLY A 407 -33.13 -51.13 7.22
N VAL A 408 -33.15 -51.80 6.07
CA VAL A 408 -32.75 -51.23 4.79
C VAL A 408 -33.95 -50.69 4.02
N TYR A 409 -33.83 -49.47 3.57
CA TYR A 409 -34.77 -48.73 2.70
C TYR A 409 -34.03 -48.33 1.44
N PHE A 410 -34.72 -47.82 0.43
CA PHE A 410 -34.12 -47.47 -0.86
C PHE A 410 -34.51 -46.05 -1.22
N TYR A 411 -33.57 -45.33 -1.87
CA TYR A 411 -33.81 -44.01 -2.40
C TYR A 411 -33.62 -43.96 -3.90
N VAL A 412 -34.32 -43.01 -4.52
CA VAL A 412 -34.07 -42.50 -5.86
C VAL A 412 -34.06 -40.98 -5.74
N ILE A 413 -32.99 -40.39 -6.19
CA ILE A 413 -32.79 -38.93 -6.18
C ILE A 413 -32.44 -38.48 -7.58
N GLU A 414 -33.18 -37.49 -8.07
CA GLU A 414 -32.87 -36.76 -9.31
C GLU A 414 -32.65 -35.31 -8.94
N ALA A 415 -31.51 -34.74 -9.40
CA ALA A 415 -31.18 -33.34 -9.20
C ALA A 415 -30.49 -32.77 -10.43
N GLU A 416 -30.50 -31.44 -10.54
CA GLU A 416 -29.79 -30.71 -11.58
C GLU A 416 -29.03 -29.55 -10.91
N GLY A 417 -27.74 -29.49 -11.19
CA GLY A 417 -26.87 -28.43 -10.75
C GLY A 417 -26.98 -27.16 -11.58
N SER A 418 -26.55 -26.02 -11.05
CA SER A 418 -26.43 -24.76 -11.79
C SER A 418 -25.41 -24.82 -12.94
N ASP A 419 -24.49 -25.77 -12.88
CA ASP A 419 -23.53 -26.13 -13.94
C ASP A 419 -24.09 -27.06 -15.02
N GLY A 420 -25.38 -27.39 -14.93
CA GLY A 420 -26.06 -28.30 -15.86
C GLY A 420 -25.80 -29.79 -15.60
N ILE A 421 -25.03 -30.14 -14.55
CA ILE A 421 -24.80 -31.54 -14.18
C ILE A 421 -26.10 -32.16 -13.69
N LYS A 422 -26.45 -33.33 -14.26
CA LYS A 422 -27.64 -34.10 -13.88
C LYS A 422 -27.24 -35.26 -12.99
N TYR A 423 -27.71 -35.24 -11.77
CA TYR A 423 -27.55 -36.31 -10.79
C TYR A 423 -28.73 -37.27 -10.88
N LYS A 424 -28.47 -38.56 -11.05
CA LYS A 424 -29.47 -39.64 -11.00
C LYS A 424 -28.92 -40.73 -10.11
N GLU A 425 -29.24 -40.57 -8.83
CA GLU A 425 -28.70 -41.43 -7.78
C GLU A 425 -29.75 -42.40 -7.25
N LYS A 426 -29.34 -43.63 -7.02
CA LYS A 426 -30.16 -44.66 -6.39
C LYS A 426 -29.29 -45.49 -5.46
N GLY A 427 -29.85 -45.91 -4.35
CA GLY A 427 -29.12 -46.72 -3.38
C GLY A 427 -29.96 -47.15 -2.21
N ASP A 428 -29.32 -47.67 -1.19
CA ASP A 428 -29.90 -48.09 0.04
C ASP A 428 -29.59 -47.16 1.22
N ILE A 429 -30.47 -47.13 2.19
CA ILE A 429 -30.36 -46.37 3.40
C ILE A 429 -30.54 -47.33 4.57
N ASN A 430 -29.60 -47.33 5.51
CA ASN A 430 -29.67 -48.09 6.73
C ASN A 430 -30.27 -47.25 7.88
N ILE A 431 -31.43 -47.61 8.39
CA ILE A 431 -31.99 -47.01 9.59
C ILE A 431 -31.44 -47.76 10.81
N LEU A 432 -30.61 -47.05 11.59
CA LEU A 432 -29.97 -47.55 12.78
C LEU A 432 -30.76 -47.07 14.03
N ARG A 433 -31.48 -48.00 14.68
CA ARG A 433 -32.14 -47.73 15.97
C ARG A 433 -31.86 -48.92 16.88
N PRO A 434 -31.62 -48.69 18.21
CA PRO A 434 -31.49 -49.81 19.16
C PRO A 434 -32.77 -50.59 19.18
N LYS A 435 -32.70 -51.92 19.20
CA LYS A 435 -33.85 -52.79 19.47
C LYS A 435 -34.32 -52.45 20.86
N THR A 436 -35.59 -52.01 21.01
CA THR A 436 -36.22 -51.88 22.32
C THR A 436 -36.24 -53.26 22.96
N VAL A 437 -35.46 -53.44 24.02
CA VAL A 437 -35.58 -54.60 24.89
C VAL A 437 -36.92 -54.43 25.57
N THR A 438 -37.91 -55.27 25.21
CA THR A 438 -39.15 -55.34 25.94
C THR A 438 -38.81 -55.88 27.31
N GLU A 439 -38.89 -55.09 28.36
CA GLU A 439 -38.81 -55.57 29.73
C GLU A 439 -39.91 -56.63 29.90
N GLN A 440 -39.50 -57.87 30.03
CA GLN A 440 -40.36 -58.90 30.58
C GLN A 440 -40.69 -58.50 32.01
N GLN A 441 -41.99 -58.19 32.23
CA GLN A 441 -42.54 -58.07 33.60
C GLN A 441 -42.21 -59.37 34.35
N GLY A 442 -41.28 -59.23 35.29
CA GLY A 442 -40.99 -60.28 36.25
C GLY A 442 -42.27 -60.55 37.08
N VAL A 443 -42.78 -61.74 36.92
CA VAL A 443 -43.84 -62.30 37.80
C VAL A 443 -43.30 -62.34 39.23
N ASN A 444 -43.84 -61.47 40.07
CA ASN A 444 -43.71 -61.57 41.53
C ASN A 444 -44.46 -62.80 42.00
N SER A 445 -43.78 -63.88 42.31
CA SER A 445 -44.29 -64.92 43.21
C SER A 445 -43.86 -64.58 44.63
N GLY A 446 -44.81 -64.02 45.39
CA GLY A 446 -44.72 -63.95 46.81
C GLY A 446 -44.90 -65.34 47.42
N ASN A 447 -44.16 -65.52 48.50
CA ASN A 447 -44.49 -66.30 49.68
C ASN A 447 -43.40 -65.99 50.70
N GLY A 448 -43.70 -65.43 51.85
CA GLY A 448 -44.47 -65.91 52.95
C GLY A 448 -43.66 -66.88 53.88
N ILE A 449 -43.12 -66.36 54.87
CA ILE A 449 -43.17 -66.62 56.28
C ILE A 449 -42.13 -65.76 56.96
#